data_6a7c7497f416db6aa5a35fe7aad8b9f9
#
_entry.id   6a7c7497f416db6aa5a35fe7aad8b9f9
#
_cell.length_a   1.000
_cell.length_b   1.000
_cell.length_c   1.000
_cell.angle_alpha   90.00
_cell.angle_beta   90.00
_cell.angle_gamma   90.00
#
_symmetry.space_group_name_H-M   'P 1'
#
loop_
_entity.id
_entity.type
_entity.pdbx_description
1 polymer ?
#
loop_
_entity_poly.entity_id
_entity_poly.type
_entity_poly.pdbx_seq_one_letter_code
_entity_poly.pdbx_strand_id
1 'polypeptide(L)'
;MVKSLIKLNILVRLWIFFIFLASFLFSDRVVGYYPSWVQGDFNVDQIDFSTFTHINHSFAWPNNQGDIQADNGTFNTSFANHVQSQGSKFLLALGGWGAAQSFAAATSTPELRSYFISNIIEKINTYGYDGIDIDWEYPQNNQQRNNLNLFIAELDSSMNNLNSELLLTMAVPISNWAGQWYDFETLNQYIDFFNAMTYDIHGSWTGDAGHNS
;
A
#
# COMPACT_ATOMS: atom_id res chain seq x y z
N MET A 1 35.65 -34.39 -29.82
CA MET A 1 34.17 -34.47 -29.88
C MET A 1 33.53 -34.65 -28.49
N VAL A 2 33.93 -35.59 -27.65
CA VAL A 2 33.34 -35.82 -26.30
C VAL A 2 33.47 -34.64 -25.36
N LYS A 3 34.62 -33.92 -25.31
CA LYS A 3 34.82 -32.73 -24.43
C LYS A 3 33.93 -31.55 -24.81
N SER A 4 33.50 -31.41 -26.09
CA SER A 4 32.61 -30.37 -26.54
C SER A 4 31.15 -30.63 -26.13
N LEU A 5 30.71 -31.89 -26.15
CA LEU A 5 29.39 -32.32 -25.69
C LEU A 5 29.20 -32.19 -24.18
N ILE A 6 30.27 -32.43 -23.39
CA ILE A 6 30.25 -32.25 -21.93
C ILE A 6 30.12 -30.77 -21.56
N LYS A 7 30.84 -29.86 -22.25
CA LYS A 7 30.73 -28.41 -22.02
C LYS A 7 29.33 -27.88 -22.37
N LEU A 8 28.76 -28.36 -23.48
CA LEU A 8 27.41 -27.97 -23.90
C LEU A 8 26.36 -28.42 -22.86
N ASN A 9 26.50 -29.63 -22.30
CA ASN A 9 25.59 -30.15 -21.28
C ASN A 9 25.68 -29.37 -19.96
N ILE A 10 26.85 -28.91 -19.57
CA ILE A 10 27.06 -28.08 -18.37
C ILE A 10 26.43 -26.69 -18.58
N LEU A 11 26.65 -26.06 -19.72
CA LEU A 11 26.06 -24.77 -20.06
C LEU A 11 24.51 -24.82 -20.08
N VAL A 12 23.93 -25.85 -20.68
CA VAL A 12 22.47 -26.04 -20.72
C VAL A 12 21.91 -26.24 -19.31
N ARG A 13 22.58 -27.02 -18.45
CA ARG A 13 22.17 -27.21 -17.05
C ARG A 13 22.27 -25.93 -16.23
N LEU A 14 23.30 -25.12 -16.46
CA LEU A 14 23.45 -23.80 -15.83
C LEU A 14 22.36 -22.84 -16.29
N TRP A 15 22.00 -22.83 -17.59
CA TRP A 15 20.91 -22.03 -18.11
C TRP A 15 19.54 -22.45 -17.54
N ILE A 16 19.27 -23.75 -17.46
CA ILE A 16 18.05 -24.27 -16.85
C ILE A 16 17.99 -23.89 -15.35
N PHE A 17 19.10 -24.00 -14.63
CA PHE A 17 19.18 -23.59 -13.23
C PHE A 17 18.97 -22.08 -13.06
N PHE A 18 19.51 -21.26 -13.95
CA PHE A 18 19.32 -19.80 -13.96
C PHE A 18 17.86 -19.40 -14.29
N ILE A 19 17.23 -20.08 -15.25
CA ILE A 19 15.79 -19.87 -15.57
C ILE A 19 14.92 -20.29 -14.38
N PHE A 20 15.24 -21.40 -13.71
CA PHE A 20 14.53 -21.83 -12.50
C PHE A 20 14.73 -20.86 -11.32
N LEU A 21 15.93 -20.33 -11.14
CA LEU A 21 16.22 -19.33 -10.12
C LEU A 21 15.50 -17.99 -10.42
N ALA A 22 15.44 -17.58 -11.69
CA ALA A 22 14.75 -16.37 -12.12
C ALA A 22 13.21 -16.47 -11.92
N SER A 23 12.62 -17.65 -12.06
CA SER A 23 11.19 -17.84 -11.80
C SER A 23 10.81 -17.78 -10.32
N PHE A 24 11.76 -17.94 -9.39
CA PHE A 24 11.56 -17.71 -7.97
C PHE A 24 11.67 -16.24 -7.54
N LEU A 25 12.13 -15.34 -8.44
CA LEU A 25 12.30 -13.91 -8.15
C LEU A 25 11.06 -13.06 -8.50
N PHE A 26 10.05 -13.63 -9.15
CA PHE A 26 8.78 -12.99 -9.40
C PHE A 26 7.70 -13.70 -8.56
N SER A 27 7.67 -13.39 -7.27
CA SER A 27 6.48 -13.68 -6.49
C SER A 27 5.38 -12.70 -6.93
N ASP A 28 4.28 -13.20 -7.45
CA ASP A 28 3.11 -12.38 -7.72
C ASP A 28 2.70 -11.71 -6.41
N ARG A 29 2.43 -10.39 -6.44
CA ARG A 29 1.86 -9.71 -5.29
C ARG A 29 0.37 -9.97 -5.24
N VAL A 30 -0.09 -10.46 -4.11
CA VAL A 30 -1.51 -10.58 -3.80
C VAL A 30 -1.76 -9.76 -2.54
N VAL A 31 -2.46 -8.64 -2.72
CA VAL A 31 -2.74 -7.66 -1.65
C VAL A 31 -4.19 -7.82 -1.22
N GLY A 32 -4.43 -8.04 0.06
CA GLY A 32 -5.76 -8.05 0.66
C GLY A 32 -5.95 -6.88 1.62
N TYR A 33 -7.14 -6.27 1.62
CA TYR A 33 -7.50 -5.30 2.64
C TYR A 33 -8.25 -6.01 3.75
N TYR A 34 -7.77 -5.82 4.99
CA TYR A 34 -8.38 -6.36 6.20
C TYR A 34 -9.00 -5.22 7.03
N PRO A 35 -10.33 -5.04 6.95
CA PRO A 35 -11.00 -3.95 7.62
C PRO A 35 -11.06 -4.12 9.15
N SER A 36 -10.77 -3.04 9.89
CA SER A 36 -10.80 -3.05 11.36
C SER A 36 -12.19 -3.37 11.93
N TRP A 37 -13.26 -2.98 11.23
CA TRP A 37 -14.64 -3.19 11.68
C TRP A 37 -15.14 -4.64 11.54
N VAL A 38 -14.44 -5.50 10.82
CA VAL A 38 -14.81 -6.93 10.71
C VAL A 38 -14.07 -7.82 11.68
N GLN A 39 -13.14 -7.30 12.47
CA GLN A 39 -12.27 -8.08 13.37
C GLN A 39 -13.04 -8.89 14.41
N GLY A 40 -14.24 -8.44 14.78
CA GLY A 40 -15.12 -9.16 15.70
C GLY A 40 -15.80 -10.39 15.08
N ASP A 41 -16.06 -10.34 13.78
CA ASP A 41 -16.76 -11.39 13.04
C ASP A 41 -15.81 -12.29 12.23
N PHE A 42 -14.70 -11.73 11.77
CA PHE A 42 -13.66 -12.41 11.02
C PHE A 42 -12.29 -12.06 11.62
N ASN A 43 -11.79 -12.98 12.44
CA ASN A 43 -10.50 -12.78 13.12
C ASN A 43 -9.33 -12.89 12.13
N VAL A 44 -8.24 -12.20 12.39
CA VAL A 44 -6.99 -12.25 11.59
C VAL A 44 -6.47 -13.69 11.40
N ASP A 45 -6.67 -14.58 12.38
CA ASP A 45 -6.29 -16.00 12.29
C ASP A 45 -7.07 -16.79 11.22
N GLN A 46 -8.16 -16.24 10.71
CA GLN A 46 -9.00 -16.87 9.67
C GLN A 46 -8.57 -16.49 8.25
N ILE A 47 -7.59 -15.59 8.10
CA ILE A 47 -7.02 -15.23 6.81
C ILE A 47 -6.21 -16.40 6.26
N ASP A 48 -6.45 -16.78 5.01
CA ASP A 48 -5.61 -17.75 4.30
C ASP A 48 -4.32 -17.10 3.80
N PHE A 49 -3.31 -17.06 4.65
CA PHE A 49 -2.00 -16.46 4.34
C PHE A 49 -1.22 -17.19 3.24
N SER A 50 -1.65 -18.40 2.82
CA SER A 50 -1.04 -19.04 1.65
C SER A 50 -1.36 -18.32 0.34
N THR A 51 -2.40 -17.48 0.36
CA THR A 51 -2.86 -16.70 -0.80
C THR A 51 -2.28 -15.28 -0.82
N PHE A 52 -2.16 -14.63 0.35
CA PHE A 52 -1.82 -13.22 0.43
C PHE A 52 -0.34 -13.00 0.74
N THR A 53 0.31 -12.14 -0.04
CA THR A 53 1.68 -11.68 0.22
C THR A 53 1.71 -10.40 1.07
N HIS A 54 0.64 -9.60 0.99
CA HIS A 54 0.49 -8.33 1.70
C HIS A 54 -0.93 -8.20 2.24
N ILE A 55 -1.04 -7.72 3.49
CA ILE A 55 -2.30 -7.38 4.12
C ILE A 55 -2.28 -5.89 4.46
N ASN A 56 -3.19 -5.12 3.87
CA ASN A 56 -3.44 -3.73 4.19
C ASN A 56 -4.50 -3.66 5.29
N HIS A 57 -4.10 -3.26 6.50
CA HIS A 57 -4.99 -3.10 7.65
C HIS A 57 -5.75 -1.78 7.55
N SER A 58 -7.02 -1.81 7.22
CA SER A 58 -7.85 -0.66 6.91
C SER A 58 -8.90 -0.39 7.98
N PHE A 59 -9.15 0.84 8.37
CA PHE A 59 -8.44 2.05 8.03
C PHE A 59 -8.04 2.83 9.28
N ALA A 60 -6.96 3.61 9.16
CA ALA A 60 -6.77 4.79 9.96
C ALA A 60 -6.90 6.02 9.04
N TRP A 61 -7.12 7.21 9.62
CA TRP A 61 -7.25 8.45 8.83
C TRP A 61 -6.70 9.66 9.60
N PRO A 62 -6.22 10.71 8.92
CA PRO A 62 -5.83 11.94 9.60
C PRO A 62 -7.06 12.73 10.06
N ASN A 63 -6.94 13.49 11.15
CA ASN A 63 -7.79 14.65 11.36
C ASN A 63 -7.21 15.88 10.62
N ASN A 64 -7.88 17.03 10.71
CA ASN A 64 -7.44 18.25 10.04
C ASN A 64 -6.09 18.80 10.53
N GLN A 65 -5.62 18.37 11.67
CA GLN A 65 -4.32 18.75 12.26
C GLN A 65 -3.21 17.75 11.92
N GLY A 66 -3.56 16.56 11.39
CA GLY A 66 -2.61 15.50 11.07
C GLY A 66 -2.44 14.45 12.18
N ASP A 67 -3.28 14.47 13.23
CA ASP A 67 -3.33 13.36 14.17
C ASP A 67 -3.99 12.15 13.51
N ILE A 68 -3.46 10.96 13.75
CA ILE A 68 -4.01 9.73 13.20
C ILE A 68 -5.13 9.19 14.08
N GLN A 69 -6.29 9.07 13.49
CA GLN A 69 -7.51 8.50 14.07
C GLN A 69 -7.72 7.08 13.54
N ALA A 70 -8.39 6.24 14.33
CA ALA A 70 -8.83 4.92 13.91
C ALA A 70 -9.95 4.44 14.85
N ASP A 71 -10.67 3.41 14.44
CA ASP A 71 -11.61 2.73 15.30
C ASP A 71 -10.92 2.03 16.49
N ASN A 72 -11.66 1.81 17.57
CA ASN A 72 -11.14 1.13 18.75
C ASN A 72 -10.64 -0.28 18.38
N GLY A 73 -9.41 -0.60 18.79
CA GLY A 73 -8.81 -1.91 18.56
C GLY A 73 -8.07 -2.05 17.24
N THR A 74 -8.10 -1.03 16.34
CA THR A 74 -7.34 -1.03 15.10
C THR A 74 -5.85 -1.19 15.38
N PHE A 75 -5.29 -0.38 16.26
CA PHE A 75 -3.87 -0.43 16.57
C PHE A 75 -3.54 -1.56 17.56
N ASN A 76 -2.96 -2.65 17.05
CA ASN A 76 -2.64 -3.83 17.83
C ASN A 76 -1.36 -4.52 17.33
N THR A 77 -0.31 -4.48 18.13
CA THR A 77 0.99 -5.11 17.83
C THR A 77 0.88 -6.63 17.61
N SER A 78 -0.10 -7.30 18.21
CA SER A 78 -0.28 -8.73 18.01
C SER A 78 -0.70 -9.08 16.59
N PHE A 79 -1.42 -8.20 15.89
CA PHE A 79 -1.79 -8.43 14.49
C PHE A 79 -0.57 -8.38 13.57
N ALA A 80 0.29 -7.37 13.71
CA ALA A 80 1.52 -7.29 12.93
C ALA A 80 2.37 -8.54 13.13
N ASN A 81 2.64 -8.92 14.38
CA ASN A 81 3.40 -10.11 14.70
C ASN A 81 2.78 -11.39 14.12
N HIS A 82 1.46 -11.52 14.17
CA HIS A 82 0.77 -12.69 13.62
C HIS A 82 0.93 -12.76 12.09
N VAL A 83 0.56 -11.71 11.37
CA VAL A 83 0.63 -11.63 9.90
C VAL A 83 2.05 -11.89 9.40
N GLN A 84 3.04 -11.23 10.02
CA GLN A 84 4.46 -11.39 9.67
C GLN A 84 4.98 -12.79 9.96
N SER A 85 4.51 -13.45 11.03
CA SER A 85 4.87 -14.85 11.34
C SER A 85 4.36 -15.83 10.28
N GLN A 86 3.34 -15.48 9.52
CA GLN A 86 2.81 -16.25 8.40
C GLN A 86 3.53 -15.95 7.06
N GLY A 87 4.51 -15.03 7.05
CA GLY A 87 5.30 -14.67 5.88
C GLY A 87 4.70 -13.57 5.00
N SER A 88 3.59 -12.95 5.42
CA SER A 88 2.98 -11.82 4.72
C SER A 88 3.46 -10.48 5.30
N LYS A 89 3.49 -9.44 4.46
CA LYS A 89 3.70 -8.06 4.88
C LYS A 89 2.41 -7.47 5.44
N PHE A 90 2.54 -6.63 6.49
CA PHE A 90 1.41 -5.98 7.15
C PHE A 90 1.57 -4.46 7.09
N LEU A 91 0.73 -3.79 6.28
CA LEU A 91 0.77 -2.35 6.07
C LEU A 91 -0.46 -1.70 6.74
N LEU A 92 -0.30 -0.48 7.23
CA LEU A 92 -1.43 0.33 7.66
C LEU A 92 -1.99 1.08 6.45
N ALA A 93 -3.25 0.79 6.09
CA ALA A 93 -3.97 1.59 5.09
C ALA A 93 -4.51 2.86 5.76
N LEU A 94 -4.09 4.01 5.20
CA LEU A 94 -4.36 5.32 5.75
C LEU A 94 -5.24 6.11 4.79
N GLY A 95 -6.50 6.31 5.16
CA GLY A 95 -7.49 7.02 4.37
C GLY A 95 -8.82 6.32 4.23
N GLY A 96 -9.16 5.95 2.99
CA GLY A 96 -10.45 5.39 2.61
C GLY A 96 -11.50 6.46 2.32
N TRP A 97 -12.68 6.01 1.89
CA TRP A 97 -13.79 6.88 1.54
C TRP A 97 -14.19 7.80 2.69
N GLY A 98 -14.22 9.12 2.42
CA GLY A 98 -14.61 10.13 3.42
C GLY A 98 -13.44 10.90 4.05
N ALA A 99 -12.20 10.44 3.91
CA ALA A 99 -11.01 11.11 4.47
C ALA A 99 -10.43 12.25 3.61
N ALA A 100 -11.03 12.55 2.45
CA ALA A 100 -10.46 13.50 1.47
C ALA A 100 -10.16 14.89 2.04
N GLN A 101 -11.07 15.44 2.84
CA GLN A 101 -10.92 16.79 3.40
C GLN A 101 -9.86 16.85 4.49
N SER A 102 -9.79 15.85 5.35
CA SER A 102 -8.78 15.78 6.40
C SER A 102 -7.36 15.57 5.85
N PHE A 103 -7.23 14.76 4.78
CA PHE A 103 -5.96 14.69 4.03
C PHE A 103 -5.57 16.03 3.43
N ALA A 104 -6.52 16.73 2.77
CA ALA A 104 -6.27 18.03 2.18
C ALA A 104 -5.81 19.05 3.23
N ALA A 105 -6.38 19.02 4.44
CA ALA A 105 -5.98 19.87 5.55
C ALA A 105 -4.60 19.47 6.11
N ALA A 106 -4.40 18.19 6.44
CA ALA A 106 -3.17 17.68 7.04
C ALA A 106 -1.94 17.83 6.13
N THR A 107 -2.14 17.93 4.81
CA THR A 107 -1.06 18.11 3.83
C THR A 107 -0.88 19.56 3.35
N SER A 108 -1.71 20.51 3.82
CA SER A 108 -1.85 21.84 3.24
C SER A 108 -0.64 22.75 3.42
N THR A 109 0.14 22.59 4.49
CA THR A 109 1.36 23.36 4.76
C THR A 109 2.53 22.45 5.10
N PRO A 110 3.78 22.91 4.95
CA PRO A 110 4.95 22.12 5.34
C PRO A 110 4.91 21.66 6.80
N GLU A 111 4.44 22.51 7.72
CA GLU A 111 4.37 22.21 9.16
C GLU A 111 3.36 21.11 9.44
N LEU A 112 2.17 21.17 8.83
CA LEU A 112 1.13 20.15 8.99
C LEU A 112 1.57 18.84 8.37
N ARG A 113 2.18 18.86 7.17
CA ARG A 113 2.72 17.64 6.54
C ARG A 113 3.79 16.99 7.41
N SER A 114 4.75 17.79 7.92
CA SER A 114 5.81 17.27 8.78
C SER A 114 5.25 16.64 10.06
N TYR A 115 4.25 17.28 10.67
CA TYR A 115 3.58 16.74 11.86
C TYR A 115 2.81 15.45 11.54
N PHE A 116 2.04 15.44 10.45
CA PHE A 116 1.30 14.25 10.01
C PHE A 116 2.24 13.08 9.71
N ILE A 117 3.34 13.33 9.00
CA ILE A 117 4.37 12.32 8.72
C ILE A 117 4.98 11.78 10.02
N SER A 118 5.27 12.65 10.99
CA SER A 118 5.82 12.20 12.28
C SER A 118 4.87 11.25 13.01
N ASN A 119 3.55 11.50 12.92
CA ASN A 119 2.54 10.62 13.50
C ASN A 119 2.44 9.28 12.74
N ILE A 120 2.60 9.27 11.41
CA ILE A 120 2.68 8.03 10.62
C ILE A 120 3.89 7.20 11.05
N ILE A 121 5.06 7.81 11.12
CA ILE A 121 6.30 7.15 11.54
C ILE A 121 6.17 6.58 12.96
N GLU A 122 5.53 7.33 13.87
CA GLU A 122 5.25 6.84 15.22
C GLU A 122 4.37 5.59 15.20
N LYS A 123 3.31 5.53 14.35
CA LYS A 123 2.46 4.34 14.24
C LYS A 123 3.19 3.14 13.65
N ILE A 124 3.98 3.34 12.59
CA ILE A 124 4.81 2.26 12.02
C ILE A 124 5.71 1.66 13.12
N ASN A 125 6.44 2.50 13.82
CA ASN A 125 7.42 2.06 14.81
C ASN A 125 6.75 1.40 16.04
N THR A 126 5.64 1.96 16.52
CA THR A 126 4.96 1.47 17.73
C THR A 126 4.24 0.16 17.50
N TYR A 127 3.60 0.00 16.34
CA TYR A 127 2.76 -1.17 16.06
C TYR A 127 3.39 -2.21 15.16
N GLY A 128 4.61 -1.93 14.63
CA GLY A 128 5.41 -2.89 13.88
C GLY A 128 4.88 -3.14 12.46
N TYR A 129 4.27 -2.15 11.82
CA TYR A 129 3.87 -2.26 10.41
C TYR A 129 5.09 -2.36 9.49
N ASP A 130 4.98 -3.14 8.42
CA ASP A 130 5.98 -3.22 7.35
C ASP A 130 5.91 -2.04 6.38
N GLY A 131 4.97 -1.13 6.55
CA GLY A 131 4.80 0.04 5.69
C GLY A 131 3.43 0.70 5.81
N ILE A 132 3.16 1.58 4.86
CA ILE A 132 1.92 2.36 4.75
C ILE A 132 1.34 2.21 3.35
N ASP A 133 0.02 2.09 3.28
CA ASP A 133 -0.77 2.20 2.06
C ASP A 133 -1.57 3.50 2.11
N ILE A 134 -1.32 4.43 1.21
CA ILE A 134 -2.02 5.73 1.18
C ILE A 134 -3.28 5.61 0.32
N ASP A 135 -4.42 5.88 0.93
CA ASP A 135 -5.74 5.81 0.30
C ASP A 135 -6.49 7.15 0.44
N TRP A 136 -5.96 8.18 -0.25
CA TRP A 136 -6.60 9.48 -0.28
C TRP A 136 -7.65 9.54 -1.40
N GLU A 137 -8.91 9.44 -1.04
CA GLU A 137 -10.04 9.45 -1.99
C GLU A 137 -10.85 10.75 -1.92
N TYR A 138 -10.56 11.79 -2.71
CA TYR A 138 -9.43 11.96 -3.65
C TYR A 138 -8.91 13.39 -3.56
N PRO A 139 -7.70 13.72 -4.01
CA PRO A 139 -7.35 15.11 -4.33
C PRO A 139 -8.36 15.68 -5.35
N GLN A 140 -8.70 16.97 -5.27
CA GLN A 140 -9.79 17.58 -6.03
C GLN A 140 -9.37 18.78 -6.88
N ASN A 141 -8.12 19.17 -6.81
CA ASN A 141 -7.57 20.31 -7.53
C ASN A 141 -6.02 20.25 -7.59
N ASN A 142 -5.44 21.15 -8.39
CA ASN A 142 -3.99 21.21 -8.58
C ASN A 142 -3.21 21.45 -7.29
N GLN A 143 -3.75 22.22 -6.33
CA GLN A 143 -3.07 22.46 -5.06
C GLN A 143 -2.97 21.17 -4.25
N GLN A 144 -4.05 20.41 -4.15
CA GLN A 144 -4.07 19.11 -3.45
C GLN A 144 -3.20 18.07 -4.17
N ARG A 145 -3.20 18.05 -5.51
CA ARG A 145 -2.27 17.24 -6.31
C ARG A 145 -0.82 17.54 -5.95
N ASN A 146 -0.44 18.82 -5.92
CA ASN A 146 0.92 19.24 -5.55
C ASN A 146 1.26 18.87 -4.10
N ASN A 147 0.30 19.06 -3.18
CA ASN A 147 0.47 18.70 -1.78
C ASN A 147 0.63 17.17 -1.61
N LEU A 148 -0.09 16.36 -2.39
CA LEU A 148 0.08 14.91 -2.44
C LEU A 148 1.51 14.54 -2.86
N ASN A 149 2.02 15.13 -3.95
CA ASN A 149 3.39 14.86 -4.42
C ASN A 149 4.44 15.19 -3.34
N LEU A 150 4.30 16.35 -2.69
CA LEU A 150 5.20 16.74 -1.60
C LEU A 150 5.08 15.80 -0.39
N PHE A 151 3.85 15.46 -0.01
CA PHE A 151 3.59 14.56 1.11
C PHE A 151 4.23 13.18 0.89
N ILE A 152 4.06 12.60 -0.30
CA ILE A 152 4.62 11.28 -0.64
C ILE A 152 6.16 11.33 -0.64
N ALA A 153 6.78 12.35 -1.24
CA ALA A 153 8.24 12.48 -1.25
C ALA A 153 8.82 12.67 0.16
N GLU A 154 8.17 13.49 1.00
CA GLU A 154 8.59 13.72 2.39
C GLU A 154 8.37 12.47 3.27
N LEU A 155 7.27 11.72 3.04
CA LEU A 155 6.97 10.48 3.75
C LEU A 155 7.95 9.38 3.38
N ASP A 156 8.22 9.15 2.09
CA ASP A 156 9.23 8.20 1.60
C ASP A 156 10.59 8.46 2.23
N SER A 157 11.05 9.72 2.21
CA SER A 157 12.31 10.10 2.85
C SER A 157 12.33 9.78 4.35
N SER A 158 11.21 10.01 5.05
CA SER A 158 11.10 9.75 6.49
C SER A 158 11.07 8.25 6.80
N MET A 159 10.38 7.46 5.97
CA MET A 159 10.33 6.01 6.08
C MET A 159 11.71 5.37 5.82
N ASN A 160 12.40 5.81 4.76
CA ASN A 160 13.75 5.34 4.43
C ASN A 160 14.78 5.66 5.53
N ASN A 161 14.63 6.79 6.22
CA ASN A 161 15.47 7.13 7.37
C ASN A 161 15.20 6.26 8.60
N LEU A 162 13.96 5.76 8.77
CA LEU A 162 13.60 4.82 9.83
C LEU A 162 14.09 3.41 9.47
N ASN A 163 13.71 2.90 8.32
CA ASN A 163 14.10 1.60 7.78
C ASN A 163 13.82 1.56 6.27
N SER A 164 14.83 1.33 5.45
CA SER A 164 14.73 1.26 3.98
C SER A 164 13.95 0.05 3.44
N GLU A 165 13.56 -0.90 4.29
CA GLU A 165 12.75 -2.06 3.90
C GLU A 165 11.24 -1.81 4.07
N LEU A 166 10.85 -0.63 4.59
CA LEU A 166 9.44 -0.25 4.70
C LEU A 166 8.83 0.03 3.33
N LEU A 167 7.61 -0.42 3.14
CA LEU A 167 6.88 -0.25 1.89
C LEU A 167 5.97 0.99 1.96
N LEU A 168 6.03 1.80 0.91
CA LEU A 168 5.09 2.89 0.67
C LEU A 168 4.24 2.55 -0.56
N THR A 169 2.97 2.25 -0.34
CA THR A 169 2.03 1.89 -1.41
C THR A 169 0.88 2.88 -1.48
N MET A 170 0.09 2.81 -2.54
CA MET A 170 -1.02 3.75 -2.72
C MET A 170 -2.19 3.10 -3.44
N ALA A 171 -3.39 3.24 -2.89
CA ALA A 171 -4.64 2.97 -3.59
C ALA A 171 -4.93 4.10 -4.58
N VAL A 172 -5.34 3.75 -5.80
CA VAL A 172 -5.55 4.72 -6.87
C VAL A 172 -6.81 4.42 -7.69
N PRO A 173 -7.52 5.47 -8.15
CA PRO A 173 -8.69 5.29 -9.01
C PRO A 173 -8.29 4.86 -10.42
N ILE A 174 -9.17 4.12 -11.11
CA ILE A 174 -8.99 3.74 -12.51
C ILE A 174 -9.65 4.71 -13.50
N SER A 175 -10.49 5.62 -13.02
CA SER A 175 -11.19 6.57 -13.86
C SER A 175 -10.44 7.90 -13.95
N ASN A 176 -10.55 8.57 -15.12
CA ASN A 176 -9.97 9.91 -15.29
C ASN A 176 -10.67 10.98 -14.43
N TRP A 177 -11.88 10.70 -13.93
CA TRP A 177 -12.62 11.62 -13.05
C TRP A 177 -11.81 12.01 -11.81
N ALA A 178 -11.22 11.05 -11.11
CA ALA A 178 -10.34 11.30 -9.97
C ALA A 178 -8.86 11.20 -10.37
N GLY A 179 -8.50 10.30 -11.29
CA GLY A 179 -7.12 10.03 -11.72
C GLY A 179 -6.38 11.24 -12.28
N GLN A 180 -7.11 12.24 -12.83
CA GLN A 180 -6.50 13.50 -13.30
C GLN A 180 -5.77 14.28 -12.19
N TRP A 181 -6.08 14.02 -10.93
CA TRP A 181 -5.48 14.68 -9.77
C TRP A 181 -4.27 13.94 -9.20
N TYR A 182 -3.83 12.84 -9.83
CA TYR A 182 -2.63 12.11 -9.47
C TYR A 182 -1.53 12.37 -10.51
N ASP A 183 -0.36 12.73 -10.03
CA ASP A 183 0.83 12.87 -10.86
C ASP A 183 1.63 11.56 -10.82
N PHE A 184 1.17 10.58 -11.58
CA PHE A 184 1.77 9.25 -11.57
C PHE A 184 3.24 9.24 -11.95
N GLU A 185 3.70 10.18 -12.80
CA GLU A 185 5.12 10.30 -13.16
C GLU A 185 5.97 10.68 -11.95
N THR A 186 5.49 11.63 -11.14
CA THR A 186 6.16 12.02 -9.90
C THR A 186 6.01 10.96 -8.82
N LEU A 187 4.80 10.45 -8.59
CA LEU A 187 4.50 9.51 -7.52
C LEU A 187 5.25 8.18 -7.68
N ASN A 188 5.42 7.69 -8.93
CA ASN A 188 6.15 6.46 -9.23
C ASN A 188 7.65 6.49 -8.86
N GLN A 189 8.17 7.65 -8.47
CA GLN A 189 9.56 7.77 -7.99
C GLN A 189 9.70 7.35 -6.52
N TYR A 190 8.60 7.28 -5.78
CA TYR A 190 8.55 7.06 -4.33
C TYR A 190 7.69 5.87 -3.92
N ILE A 191 6.68 5.53 -4.74
CA ILE A 191 5.71 4.46 -4.45
C ILE A 191 6.25 3.12 -4.95
N ASP A 192 6.28 2.11 -4.06
CA ASP A 192 6.73 0.75 -4.39
C ASP A 192 5.76 0.06 -5.37
N PHE A 193 4.46 0.22 -5.17
CA PHE A 193 3.43 -0.21 -6.11
C PHE A 193 2.08 0.47 -5.84
N PHE A 194 1.24 0.51 -6.89
CA PHE A 194 -0.12 1.04 -6.81
C PHE A 194 -1.15 -0.09 -6.73
N ASN A 195 -2.14 0.10 -5.85
CA ASN A 195 -3.33 -0.73 -5.74
C ASN A 195 -4.45 -0.08 -6.53
N ALA A 196 -4.68 -0.52 -7.77
CA ALA A 196 -5.72 0.04 -8.63
C ALA A 196 -7.11 -0.44 -8.19
N MET A 197 -7.98 0.51 -7.82
CA MET A 197 -9.36 0.23 -7.39
C MET A 197 -10.24 -0.07 -8.59
N THR A 198 -10.17 -1.30 -9.11
CA THR A 198 -10.89 -1.78 -10.30
C THR A 198 -12.30 -2.26 -9.97
N TYR A 199 -12.94 -1.65 -8.98
CA TYR A 199 -14.28 -1.96 -8.48
C TYR A 199 -15.09 -0.67 -8.31
N ASP A 200 -16.34 -0.78 -7.87
CA ASP A 200 -17.30 0.33 -7.77
C ASP A 200 -17.47 1.11 -9.09
N ILE A 201 -17.38 0.38 -10.22
CA ILE A 201 -17.55 0.94 -11.57
C ILE A 201 -19.04 1.19 -11.85
N HIS A 202 -19.90 0.28 -11.39
CA HIS A 202 -21.35 0.40 -11.48
C HIS A 202 -22.00 0.26 -10.10
N GLY A 203 -23.03 1.06 -9.86
CA GLY A 203 -23.79 1.06 -8.63
C GLY A 203 -25.07 1.87 -8.76
N SER A 204 -25.71 2.21 -7.65
CA SER A 204 -26.96 3.00 -7.63
C SER A 204 -26.82 4.41 -8.25
N TRP A 205 -25.60 4.86 -8.47
CA TRP A 205 -25.25 6.14 -9.11
C TRP A 205 -25.14 6.05 -10.64
N THR A 206 -25.14 4.86 -11.23
CA THR A 206 -25.15 4.66 -12.69
C THR A 206 -26.57 4.41 -13.18
N GLY A 207 -26.89 4.87 -14.40
CA GLY A 207 -28.21 4.63 -15.01
C GLY A 207 -28.38 3.22 -15.55
N ASP A 208 -27.29 2.47 -15.66
CA ASP A 208 -27.24 1.16 -16.31
C ASP A 208 -26.73 0.08 -15.36
N ALA A 209 -27.15 -1.16 -15.57
CA ALA A 209 -26.57 -2.32 -14.93
C ALA A 209 -25.28 -2.71 -15.65
N GLY A 210 -24.22 -2.97 -14.90
CA GLY A 210 -22.90 -3.36 -15.42
C GLY A 210 -22.10 -4.14 -14.40
N HIS A 211 -20.92 -4.61 -14.82
CA HIS A 211 -19.97 -5.22 -13.90
C HIS A 211 -19.41 -4.18 -12.94
N ASN A 212 -19.28 -4.54 -11.67
CA ASN A 212 -18.75 -3.65 -10.63
C ASN A 212 -17.23 -3.82 -10.44
N SER A 213 -16.67 -4.87 -10.98
CA SER A 213 -15.24 -5.16 -10.97
C SER A 213 -14.86 -5.90 -12.24
#